data_5cb38e60d5d0999f4adce66d020dd905
#
_entry.id   5cb38e60d5d0999f4adce66d020dd905
#
_cell.length_a   1.000
_cell.length_b   1.000
_cell.length_c   1.000
_cell.angle_alpha   90.00
_cell.angle_beta   90.00
_cell.angle_gamma   90.00
#
_symmetry.space_group_name_H-M   'P 1'
#
loop_
_entity.id
_entity.type
_entity.pdbx_description
1 polymer ?
#
loop_
_entity_poly.entity_id
_entity_poly.type
_entity_poly.pdbx_seq_one_letter_code
_entity_poly.pdbx_strand_id
1 'polypeptide(L)'
;VYNDFGANKETLQDLLMFYSSKEQKLVTLDEYINRMEEGQEHIYFMSGDKVELIDNLPQVKKVKEKGYEILYLTDNVDEFALQALMNYKEKTFKNISQGDLDLDSEEEKKELEKKAEENKDLLSGIKEVLGDKVKDVKISSRLVDDPVCLSSEEGMSFEMEKVLSAMPEGNPYGMKASRILEINPNHEIFNALQKVYEQDKDAVKDYADLLYDQALLIEGFPIENPTEFSKKICDFMVKASK
;
A
#
# COMPACT_ATOMS: atom_id res chain seq x y z
N VAL A 1 22.94 -2.13 -12.90
CA VAL A 1 22.72 -2.87 -11.65
C VAL A 1 21.76 -4.01 -11.91
N TYR A 2 20.55 -3.75 -12.38
CA TYR A 2 19.53 -4.79 -12.60
C TYR A 2 19.95 -5.84 -13.64
N ASN A 3 20.41 -5.43 -14.84
CA ASN A 3 20.75 -6.35 -15.94
C ASN A 3 22.00 -7.23 -15.70
N ASP A 4 22.82 -6.88 -14.74
CA ASP A 4 24.05 -7.61 -14.39
C ASP A 4 23.95 -8.36 -13.05
N PHE A 5 22.71 -8.51 -12.54
CA PHE A 5 22.41 -9.14 -11.25
C PHE A 5 23.21 -8.54 -10.08
N GLY A 6 23.48 -7.24 -10.14
CA GLY A 6 24.21 -6.53 -9.10
C GLY A 6 25.74 -6.67 -9.15
N ALA A 7 26.32 -7.25 -10.20
CA ALA A 7 27.78 -7.44 -10.29
C ALA A 7 28.57 -6.13 -10.21
N ASN A 8 28.00 -5.01 -10.69
CA ASN A 8 28.58 -3.67 -10.63
C ASN A 8 27.88 -2.74 -9.62
N LYS A 9 27.13 -3.30 -8.65
CA LYS A 9 26.33 -2.49 -7.72
C LYS A 9 27.16 -1.46 -6.96
N GLU A 10 28.34 -1.85 -6.45
CA GLU A 10 29.21 -0.96 -5.67
C GLU A 10 29.71 0.24 -6.47
N THR A 11 29.85 0.10 -7.79
CA THR A 11 30.30 1.19 -8.68
C THR A 11 29.13 2.10 -9.10
N LEU A 12 27.93 1.51 -9.26
CA LEU A 12 26.79 2.20 -9.86
C LEU A 12 25.79 2.75 -8.86
N GLN A 13 25.76 2.23 -7.63
CA GLN A 13 24.76 2.61 -6.63
C GLN A 13 24.78 4.11 -6.29
N ASP A 14 25.95 4.74 -6.28
CA ASP A 14 26.10 6.17 -5.97
C ASP A 14 25.61 7.09 -7.10
N LEU A 15 25.36 6.53 -8.29
CA LEU A 15 24.85 7.24 -9.47
C LEU A 15 23.33 7.12 -9.60
N LEU A 16 22.69 6.27 -8.81
CA LEU A 16 21.22 6.13 -8.84
C LEU A 16 20.55 7.37 -8.24
N MET A 17 19.55 7.85 -8.96
CA MET A 17 18.78 9.02 -8.56
C MET A 17 17.30 8.71 -8.59
N PHE A 18 16.57 9.10 -7.55
CA PHE A 18 15.13 8.93 -7.42
C PHE A 18 14.48 10.25 -7.02
N TYR A 19 13.21 10.42 -7.33
CA TYR A 19 12.49 11.63 -6.97
C TYR A 19 12.21 11.67 -5.46
N SER A 20 12.61 12.75 -4.80
CA SER A 20 12.41 12.94 -3.37
C SER A 20 11.08 13.63 -3.06
N SER A 21 10.29 13.06 -2.15
CA SER A 21 9.06 13.70 -1.65
C SER A 21 9.32 14.99 -0.89
N LYS A 22 10.51 15.13 -0.27
CA LYS A 22 10.91 16.29 0.56
C LYS A 22 11.53 17.40 -0.30
N GLU A 23 12.47 17.03 -1.20
CA GLU A 23 13.20 17.97 -2.04
C GLU A 23 12.47 18.31 -3.36
N GLN A 24 11.47 17.52 -3.74
CA GLN A 24 10.69 17.67 -4.99
C GLN A 24 11.56 17.73 -6.26
N LYS A 25 12.62 16.93 -6.26
CA LYS A 25 13.58 16.77 -7.35
C LYS A 25 14.26 15.40 -7.27
N LEU A 26 15.01 15.02 -8.30
CA LEU A 26 15.87 13.86 -8.26
C LEU A 26 17.00 14.06 -7.25
N VAL A 27 17.24 13.06 -6.42
CA VAL A 27 18.31 13.02 -5.41
C VAL A 27 19.03 11.70 -5.47
N THR A 28 20.31 11.69 -5.10
CA THR A 28 21.08 10.46 -4.91
C THR A 28 20.73 9.79 -3.59
N LEU A 29 21.10 8.52 -3.45
CA LEU A 29 20.94 7.79 -2.17
C LEU A 29 21.78 8.43 -1.05
N ASP A 30 22.94 8.99 -1.38
CA ASP A 30 23.76 9.73 -0.43
C ASP A 30 23.08 10.99 0.09
N GLU A 31 22.48 11.78 -0.80
CA GLU A 31 21.71 12.97 -0.42
C GLU A 31 20.52 12.61 0.48
N TYR A 32 19.84 11.48 0.22
CA TYR A 32 18.79 10.98 1.07
C TYR A 32 19.30 10.63 2.48
N ILE A 33 20.37 9.79 2.57
CA ILE A 33 20.93 9.36 3.87
C ILE A 33 21.38 10.55 4.71
N ASN A 34 21.98 11.58 4.09
CA ASN A 34 22.42 12.77 4.81
C ASN A 34 21.26 13.60 5.41
N ARG A 35 20.02 13.35 4.97
CA ARG A 35 18.80 14.00 5.48
C ARG A 35 17.93 13.09 6.34
N MET A 36 18.32 11.80 6.52
CA MET A 36 17.57 10.87 7.36
C MET A 36 17.46 11.40 8.80
N GLU A 37 16.32 11.16 9.40
CA GLU A 37 16.08 11.48 10.80
C GLU A 37 16.94 10.59 11.72
N GLU A 38 17.28 11.10 12.90
CA GLU A 38 18.05 10.33 13.89
C GLU A 38 17.29 9.06 14.30
N GLY A 39 17.96 7.91 14.23
CA GLY A 39 17.35 6.61 14.52
C GLY A 39 16.58 5.99 13.35
N GLN A 40 16.44 6.66 12.20
CA GLN A 40 15.82 6.06 11.02
C GLN A 40 16.69 4.91 10.48
N GLU A 41 16.09 3.72 10.33
CA GLU A 41 16.80 2.51 9.87
C GLU A 41 16.61 2.24 8.38
N HIS A 42 15.51 2.73 7.78
CA HIS A 42 15.11 2.38 6.43
C HIS A 42 15.11 3.59 5.49
N ILE A 43 15.45 3.33 4.23
CA ILE A 43 15.20 4.22 3.11
C ILE A 43 13.79 3.90 2.61
N TYR A 44 12.83 4.78 2.88
CA TYR A 44 11.44 4.59 2.45
C TYR A 44 11.28 4.90 0.98
N PHE A 45 10.54 4.05 0.28
CA PHE A 45 10.18 4.26 -1.12
C PHE A 45 8.75 3.83 -1.43
N MET A 46 8.23 4.37 -2.51
CA MET A 46 6.96 3.98 -3.13
C MET A 46 7.10 4.03 -4.64
N SER A 47 6.56 3.03 -5.32
CA SER A 47 6.63 2.91 -6.77
C SER A 47 5.27 3.21 -7.41
N GLY A 48 5.27 3.72 -8.63
CA GLY A 48 4.06 3.97 -9.41
C GLY A 48 4.33 4.77 -10.68
N ASP A 49 3.32 4.94 -11.52
CA ASP A 49 3.47 5.52 -12.87
C ASP A 49 3.93 6.99 -12.88
N LYS A 50 3.57 7.78 -11.87
CA LYS A 50 3.84 9.23 -11.82
C LYS A 50 3.99 9.71 -10.39
N VAL A 51 4.85 10.71 -10.21
CA VAL A 51 5.09 11.37 -8.92
C VAL A 51 3.78 11.84 -8.27
N GLU A 52 2.91 12.50 -9.04
CA GLU A 52 1.66 13.05 -8.51
C GLU A 52 0.68 11.96 -8.06
N LEU A 53 0.68 10.80 -8.72
CA LEU A 53 -0.16 9.67 -8.32
C LEU A 53 0.37 9.03 -7.04
N ILE A 54 1.69 8.80 -6.98
CA ILE A 54 2.36 8.25 -5.78
C ILE A 54 2.12 9.16 -4.58
N ASP A 55 2.30 10.48 -4.76
CA ASP A 55 2.18 11.48 -3.69
C ASP A 55 0.78 11.52 -3.05
N ASN A 56 -0.24 11.13 -3.81
CA ASN A 56 -1.64 11.08 -3.36
C ASN A 56 -2.06 9.70 -2.80
N LEU A 57 -1.19 8.70 -2.79
CA LEU A 57 -1.53 7.40 -2.20
C LEU A 57 -1.75 7.51 -0.69
N PRO A 58 -2.77 6.85 -0.14
CA PRO A 58 -3.09 6.89 1.29
C PRO A 58 -1.91 6.53 2.19
N GLN A 59 -1.09 5.56 1.79
CA GLN A 59 0.06 5.08 2.55
C GLN A 59 1.17 6.13 2.70
N VAL A 60 1.25 7.08 1.79
CA VAL A 60 2.27 8.15 1.78
C VAL A 60 2.06 9.15 2.91
N LYS A 61 0.80 9.44 3.26
CA LYS A 61 0.45 10.49 4.22
C LYS A 61 1.10 10.29 5.57
N LYS A 62 0.95 9.10 6.17
CA LYS A 62 1.48 8.82 7.51
C LYS A 62 3.00 8.90 7.57
N VAL A 63 3.70 8.40 6.55
CA VAL A 63 5.16 8.46 6.49
C VAL A 63 5.64 9.92 6.46
N LYS A 64 4.95 10.77 5.67
CA LYS A 64 5.21 12.21 5.62
C LYS A 64 4.89 12.92 6.95
N GLU A 65 3.78 12.59 7.62
CA GLU A 65 3.42 13.16 8.92
C GLU A 65 4.43 12.83 10.02
N LYS A 66 5.07 11.65 9.94
CA LYS A 66 6.18 11.29 10.83
C LYS A 66 7.51 12.00 10.46
N GLY A 67 7.51 12.83 9.41
CA GLY A 67 8.67 13.63 8.97
C GLY A 67 9.64 12.90 8.05
N TYR A 68 9.35 11.69 7.65
CA TYR A 68 10.25 10.89 6.81
C TYR A 68 10.16 11.29 5.34
N GLU A 69 11.32 11.30 4.67
CA GLU A 69 11.45 11.44 3.22
C GLU A 69 11.11 10.11 2.55
N ILE A 70 10.42 10.16 1.40
CA ILE A 70 10.08 9.00 0.59
C ILE A 70 10.68 9.18 -0.79
N LEU A 71 11.36 8.16 -1.32
CA LEU A 71 11.78 8.12 -2.71
C LEU A 71 10.64 7.61 -3.59
N TYR A 72 10.28 8.35 -4.62
CA TYR A 72 9.28 7.95 -5.61
C TYR A 72 9.99 7.33 -6.81
N LEU A 73 9.65 6.09 -7.08
CA LEU A 73 10.20 5.26 -8.14
C LEU A 73 9.20 5.25 -9.30
N THR A 74 9.56 5.89 -10.41
CA THR A 74 8.64 6.04 -11.55
C THR A 74 9.07 5.26 -12.79
N ASP A 75 10.23 4.65 -12.78
CA ASP A 75 10.69 3.78 -13.85
C ASP A 75 10.47 2.30 -13.50
N ASN A 76 9.95 1.52 -14.45
CA ASN A 76 9.61 0.09 -14.28
C ASN A 76 10.75 -0.78 -13.75
N VAL A 77 12.00 -0.32 -13.86
CA VAL A 77 13.19 -1.06 -13.43
C VAL A 77 13.69 -0.64 -12.04
N ASP A 78 13.19 0.45 -11.50
CA ASP A 78 13.72 1.05 -10.26
C ASP A 78 13.61 0.10 -9.07
N GLU A 79 12.45 -0.49 -8.88
CA GLU A 79 12.22 -1.40 -7.75
C GLU A 79 13.07 -2.67 -7.87
N PHE A 80 13.24 -3.20 -9.09
CA PHE A 80 14.15 -4.33 -9.33
C PHE A 80 15.61 -3.95 -9.06
N ALA A 81 15.99 -2.70 -9.36
CA ALA A 81 17.33 -2.20 -9.03
C ALA A 81 17.56 -2.11 -7.52
N LEU A 82 16.57 -1.61 -6.75
CA LEU A 82 16.66 -1.57 -5.29
C LEU A 82 16.69 -2.97 -4.67
N GLN A 83 15.93 -3.93 -5.21
CA GLN A 83 15.99 -5.32 -4.76
C GLN A 83 17.38 -5.94 -5.02
N ALA A 84 18.02 -5.65 -6.16
CA ALA A 84 19.37 -6.11 -6.45
C ALA A 84 20.43 -5.46 -5.53
N LEU A 85 20.20 -4.22 -5.10
CA LEU A 85 21.07 -3.53 -4.14
C LEU A 85 20.91 -4.09 -2.72
N MET A 86 19.69 -4.44 -2.31
CA MET A 86 19.30 -4.91 -0.97
C MET A 86 19.41 -3.84 0.13
N ASN A 87 20.50 -3.11 0.18
CA ASN A 87 20.76 -2.03 1.14
C ASN A 87 21.72 -1.00 0.53
N TYR A 88 21.80 0.16 1.15
CA TYR A 88 22.76 1.20 0.84
C TYR A 88 23.32 1.79 2.13
N LYS A 89 24.65 1.72 2.33
CA LYS A 89 25.35 2.19 3.56
C LYS A 89 24.66 1.70 4.84
N GLU A 90 24.45 0.41 4.95
CA GLU A 90 23.79 -0.27 6.09
C GLU A 90 22.29 0.06 6.30
N LYS A 91 21.71 0.89 5.42
CA LYS A 91 20.28 1.19 5.44
C LYS A 91 19.53 0.28 4.44
N THR A 92 18.48 -0.37 4.89
CA THR A 92 17.65 -1.22 4.03
C THR A 92 16.58 -0.39 3.32
N PHE A 93 16.13 -0.87 2.17
CA PHE A 93 15.02 -0.25 1.46
C PHE A 93 13.69 -0.81 1.99
N LYS A 94 12.72 0.08 2.25
CA LYS A 94 11.38 -0.28 2.74
C LYS A 94 10.31 0.29 1.85
N ASN A 95 9.58 -0.59 1.15
CA ASN A 95 8.40 -0.21 0.38
C ASN A 95 7.25 0.08 1.34
N ILE A 96 6.69 1.30 1.28
CA ILE A 96 5.63 1.73 2.20
C ILE A 96 4.26 1.10 1.94
N SER A 97 4.10 0.34 0.85
CA SER A 97 2.91 -0.46 0.59
C SER A 97 3.05 -1.91 1.09
N GLN A 98 4.19 -2.29 1.66
CA GLN A 98 4.47 -3.68 2.04
C GLN A 98 4.75 -3.84 3.54
N GLY A 99 4.34 -5.00 4.06
CA GLY A 99 4.63 -5.41 5.42
C GLY A 99 4.17 -4.41 6.49
N ASP A 100 4.81 -4.42 7.63
CA ASP A 100 4.62 -3.43 8.68
C ASP A 100 5.68 -2.32 8.54
N LEU A 101 5.27 -1.07 8.77
CA LEU A 101 6.16 0.08 8.66
C LEU A 101 6.87 0.42 9.97
N ASP A 102 6.41 -0.15 11.10
CA ASP A 102 6.94 0.10 12.45
C ASP A 102 7.04 1.60 12.82
N LEU A 103 6.07 2.39 12.31
CA LEU A 103 6.03 3.83 12.54
C LEU A 103 5.24 4.23 13.81
N ASP A 104 4.53 3.27 14.40
CA ASP A 104 3.68 3.50 15.56
C ASP A 104 4.45 3.37 16.86
N SER A 105 4.09 4.18 17.84
CA SER A 105 4.53 4.01 19.23
C SER A 105 3.95 2.72 19.84
N GLU A 106 4.55 2.27 20.92
CA GLU A 106 4.05 1.08 21.65
C GLU A 106 2.60 1.26 22.17
N GLU A 107 2.18 2.50 22.45
CA GLU A 107 0.83 2.82 22.86
C GLU A 107 -0.13 2.73 21.67
N GLU A 108 0.25 3.31 20.51
CA GLU A 108 -0.53 3.22 19.27
C GLU A 108 -0.70 1.75 18.81
N LYS A 109 0.36 0.96 18.86
CA LYS A 109 0.31 -0.48 18.55
C LYS A 109 -0.68 -1.24 19.42
N LYS A 110 -0.63 -1.04 20.75
CA LYS A 110 -1.56 -1.68 21.70
C LYS A 110 -3.01 -1.25 21.45
N GLU A 111 -3.24 0.01 21.12
CA GLU A 111 -4.58 0.49 20.78
C GLU A 111 -5.11 -0.17 19.50
N LEU A 112 -4.29 -0.28 18.46
CA LEU A 112 -4.65 -0.95 17.21
C LEU A 112 -4.91 -2.45 17.43
N GLU A 113 -4.07 -3.15 18.20
CA GLU A 113 -4.27 -4.56 18.56
C GLU A 113 -5.59 -4.77 19.31
N LYS A 114 -5.91 -3.88 20.26
CA LYS A 114 -7.18 -3.93 21.00
C LYS A 114 -8.37 -3.74 20.04
N LYS A 115 -8.32 -2.73 19.16
CA LYS A 115 -9.36 -2.50 18.16
C LYS A 115 -9.51 -3.70 17.22
N ALA A 116 -8.41 -4.32 16.82
CA ALA A 116 -8.42 -5.51 15.98
C ALA A 116 -9.09 -6.71 16.67
N GLU A 117 -8.78 -6.96 17.94
CA GLU A 117 -9.39 -8.05 18.70
C GLU A 117 -10.89 -7.80 18.96
N GLU A 118 -11.28 -6.56 19.31
CA GLU A 118 -12.69 -6.18 19.52
C GLU A 118 -13.53 -6.31 18.24
N ASN A 119 -12.90 -6.22 17.06
CA ASN A 119 -13.59 -6.26 15.76
C ASN A 119 -13.25 -7.49 14.92
N LYS A 120 -12.70 -8.51 15.52
CA LYS A 120 -12.25 -9.73 14.85
C LYS A 120 -13.32 -10.40 14.01
N ASP A 121 -14.54 -10.47 14.52
CA ASP A 121 -15.67 -11.09 13.81
C ASP A 121 -16.05 -10.29 12.56
N LEU A 122 -16.06 -8.96 12.62
CA LEU A 122 -16.29 -8.08 11.48
C LEU A 122 -15.20 -8.26 10.42
N LEU A 123 -13.94 -8.19 10.81
CA LEU A 123 -12.80 -8.35 9.89
C LEU A 123 -12.82 -9.73 9.21
N SER A 124 -13.09 -10.79 9.98
CA SER A 124 -13.22 -12.15 9.46
C SER A 124 -14.42 -12.28 8.51
N GLY A 125 -15.56 -11.65 8.82
CA GLY A 125 -16.72 -11.63 7.95
C GLY A 125 -16.45 -10.93 6.61
N ILE A 126 -15.76 -9.79 6.63
CA ILE A 126 -15.33 -9.09 5.41
C ILE A 126 -14.36 -9.97 4.60
N LYS A 127 -13.41 -10.61 5.26
CA LYS A 127 -12.49 -11.54 4.59
C LYS A 127 -13.21 -12.71 3.94
N GLU A 128 -14.18 -13.31 4.62
CA GLU A 128 -14.99 -14.41 4.08
C GLU A 128 -15.76 -13.98 2.82
N VAL A 129 -16.33 -12.79 2.85
CA VAL A 129 -17.02 -12.20 1.69
C VAL A 129 -16.09 -11.98 0.51
N LEU A 130 -14.88 -11.44 0.75
CA LEU A 130 -13.90 -11.18 -0.31
C LEU A 130 -13.20 -12.45 -0.81
N GLY A 131 -13.19 -13.52 -0.01
CA GLY A 131 -12.62 -14.82 -0.37
C GLY A 131 -11.17 -14.71 -0.84
N ASP A 132 -10.90 -15.30 -2.02
CA ASP A 132 -9.56 -15.35 -2.61
C ASP A 132 -9.07 -14.01 -3.19
N LYS A 133 -9.92 -12.98 -3.21
CA LYS A 133 -9.51 -11.63 -3.65
C LYS A 133 -8.46 -11.02 -2.72
N VAL A 134 -8.52 -11.36 -1.43
CA VAL A 134 -7.59 -10.86 -0.41
C VAL A 134 -7.02 -12.01 0.41
N LYS A 135 -5.76 -11.89 0.78
CA LYS A 135 -5.14 -12.80 1.73
C LYS A 135 -5.63 -12.54 3.15
N ASP A 136 -5.85 -11.28 3.49
CA ASP A 136 -6.30 -10.86 4.81
C ASP A 136 -7.06 -9.54 4.78
N VAL A 137 -7.79 -9.26 5.86
CA VAL A 137 -8.44 -7.97 6.15
C VAL A 137 -8.04 -7.55 7.55
N LYS A 138 -7.47 -6.37 7.71
CA LYS A 138 -6.96 -5.93 9.01
C LYS A 138 -7.23 -4.45 9.29
N ILE A 139 -7.10 -4.07 10.54
CA ILE A 139 -7.04 -2.67 10.97
C ILE A 139 -5.74 -2.07 10.43
N SER A 140 -5.85 -0.87 9.83
CA SER A 140 -4.69 -0.17 9.27
C SER A 140 -3.88 0.52 10.35
N SER A 141 -2.56 0.36 10.26
CA SER A 141 -1.57 1.14 10.99
C SER A 141 -0.98 2.28 10.15
N ARG A 142 -1.33 2.37 8.86
CA ARG A 142 -0.73 3.31 7.89
C ARG A 142 -1.66 4.39 7.37
N LEU A 143 -2.96 4.29 7.63
CA LEU A 143 -3.94 5.27 7.16
C LEU A 143 -4.12 6.40 8.16
N VAL A 144 -4.24 7.63 7.65
CA VAL A 144 -4.54 8.85 8.42
C VAL A 144 -6.03 9.17 8.31
N ASP A 145 -6.47 9.64 7.16
CA ASP A 145 -7.83 10.13 6.88
C ASP A 145 -8.56 9.35 5.77
N ASP A 146 -7.86 8.50 5.03
CA ASP A 146 -8.47 7.66 4.01
C ASP A 146 -9.16 6.43 4.62
N PRO A 147 -10.27 5.94 4.03
CA PRO A 147 -11.05 4.83 4.59
C PRO A 147 -10.36 3.48 4.52
N VAL A 148 -9.71 3.20 3.39
CA VAL A 148 -9.07 1.92 3.08
C VAL A 148 -7.83 2.09 2.20
N CYS A 149 -6.95 1.10 2.25
CA CYS A 149 -5.90 0.90 1.25
C CYS A 149 -5.64 -0.58 1.04
N LEU A 150 -4.88 -0.91 0.00
CA LEU A 150 -4.26 -2.22 -0.13
C LEU A 150 -2.82 -2.16 0.36
N SER A 151 -2.39 -3.24 0.99
CA SER A 151 -0.99 -3.53 1.24
C SER A 151 -0.66 -4.95 0.79
N SER A 152 0.62 -5.25 0.62
CA SER A 152 1.08 -6.59 0.33
C SER A 152 2.07 -7.07 1.40
N GLU A 153 2.29 -8.38 1.42
CA GLU A 153 3.42 -8.93 2.17
C GLU A 153 4.73 -8.53 1.51
N GLU A 154 5.82 -8.72 2.22
CA GLU A 154 7.17 -8.54 1.66
C GLU A 154 7.39 -9.51 0.48
N GLY A 155 8.17 -9.08 -0.51
CA GLY A 155 8.46 -9.82 -1.72
C GLY A 155 7.88 -9.15 -2.97
N MET A 156 6.85 -9.74 -3.58
CA MET A 156 6.21 -9.16 -4.77
C MET A 156 5.39 -7.93 -4.41
N SER A 157 5.74 -6.77 -4.96
CA SER A 157 4.96 -5.55 -4.84
C SER A 157 3.87 -5.46 -5.92
N PHE A 158 2.91 -4.53 -5.73
CA PHE A 158 1.88 -4.25 -6.72
C PHE A 158 2.48 -3.72 -8.03
N GLU A 159 3.51 -2.88 -7.96
CA GLU A 159 4.16 -2.34 -9.15
C GLU A 159 4.91 -3.43 -9.91
N MET A 160 5.63 -4.30 -9.21
CA MET A 160 6.28 -5.45 -9.85
C MET A 160 5.26 -6.37 -10.53
N GLU A 161 4.11 -6.62 -9.92
CA GLU A 161 3.01 -7.39 -10.55
C GLU A 161 2.53 -6.73 -11.84
N LYS A 162 2.33 -5.40 -11.83
CA LYS A 162 1.91 -4.64 -13.02
C LYS A 162 2.95 -4.73 -14.13
N VAL A 163 4.23 -4.49 -13.80
CA VAL A 163 5.34 -4.55 -14.76
C VAL A 163 5.44 -5.95 -15.39
N LEU A 164 5.42 -7.01 -14.58
CA LEU A 164 5.47 -8.39 -15.07
C LEU A 164 4.25 -8.73 -15.94
N SER A 165 3.07 -8.25 -15.57
CA SER A 165 1.84 -8.50 -16.33
C SER A 165 1.81 -7.75 -17.67
N ALA A 166 2.51 -6.63 -17.78
CA ALA A 166 2.63 -5.83 -18.99
C ALA A 166 3.70 -6.33 -19.98
N MET A 167 4.55 -7.28 -19.58
CA MET A 167 5.57 -7.83 -20.47
C MET A 167 4.94 -8.59 -21.67
N PRO A 168 5.57 -8.59 -22.86
CA PRO A 168 5.04 -9.26 -24.05
C PRO A 168 4.75 -10.75 -23.88
N GLU A 169 5.53 -11.43 -23.04
CA GLU A 169 5.34 -12.83 -22.68
C GLU A 169 4.30 -13.01 -21.55
N GLY A 170 3.73 -11.89 -21.07
CA GLY A 170 2.83 -11.86 -19.93
C GLY A 170 3.56 -12.20 -18.61
N ASN A 171 2.79 -12.60 -17.63
CA ASN A 171 3.30 -13.13 -16.35
C ASN A 171 3.30 -14.67 -16.41
N PRO A 172 4.35 -15.31 -16.94
CA PRO A 172 4.34 -16.74 -17.28
C PRO A 172 4.18 -17.65 -16.05
N TYR A 173 4.47 -17.12 -14.87
CA TYR A 173 4.33 -17.86 -13.60
C TYR A 173 3.05 -17.50 -12.84
N GLY A 174 2.24 -16.59 -13.37
CA GLY A 174 1.01 -16.13 -12.71
C GLY A 174 1.27 -15.51 -11.32
N MET A 175 2.48 -14.98 -11.11
CA MET A 175 2.87 -14.38 -9.83
C MET A 175 2.06 -13.12 -9.56
N LYS A 176 1.42 -13.07 -8.40
CA LYS A 176 0.65 -11.91 -7.95
C LYS A 176 1.12 -11.49 -6.57
N ALA A 177 1.12 -10.19 -6.33
CA ALA A 177 1.29 -9.66 -4.99
C ALA A 177 0.11 -10.14 -4.11
N SER A 178 0.38 -10.52 -2.88
CA SER A 178 -0.69 -10.77 -1.90
C SER A 178 -1.43 -9.47 -1.65
N ARG A 179 -2.76 -9.53 -1.56
CA ARG A 179 -3.58 -8.37 -1.27
C ARG A 179 -4.09 -8.45 0.16
N ILE A 180 -3.81 -7.43 0.94
CA ILE A 180 -4.35 -7.26 2.29
C ILE A 180 -5.17 -5.98 2.25
N LEU A 181 -6.47 -6.08 2.56
CA LEU A 181 -7.32 -4.91 2.70
C LEU A 181 -7.13 -4.33 4.09
N GLU A 182 -6.63 -3.11 4.17
CA GLU A 182 -6.50 -2.38 5.42
C GLU A 182 -7.62 -1.36 5.57
N ILE A 183 -8.29 -1.37 6.73
CA ILE A 183 -9.41 -0.48 7.03
C ILE A 183 -8.99 0.47 8.13
N ASN A 184 -9.24 1.76 7.94
CA ASN A 184 -8.92 2.80 8.92
C ASN A 184 -9.91 2.77 10.09
N PRO A 185 -9.46 2.42 11.30
CA PRO A 185 -10.34 2.35 12.48
C PRO A 185 -10.81 3.72 13.00
N ASN A 186 -10.20 4.80 12.50
CA ASN A 186 -10.53 6.17 12.90
C ASN A 186 -11.43 6.87 11.87
N HIS A 187 -11.68 6.26 10.70
CA HIS A 187 -12.57 6.80 9.68
C HIS A 187 -14.03 6.40 9.98
N GLU A 188 -15.00 7.29 9.67
CA GLU A 188 -16.41 7.06 9.91
C GLU A 188 -16.97 5.79 9.25
N ILE A 189 -16.38 5.36 8.14
CA ILE A 189 -16.77 4.12 7.46
C ILE A 189 -16.61 2.89 8.36
N PHE A 190 -15.62 2.88 9.26
CA PHE A 190 -15.42 1.78 10.19
C PHE A 190 -16.61 1.62 11.15
N ASN A 191 -17.09 2.73 11.69
CA ASN A 191 -18.27 2.75 12.54
C ASN A 191 -19.54 2.33 11.76
N ALA A 192 -19.62 2.70 10.48
CA ALA A 192 -20.73 2.28 9.61
C ALA A 192 -20.71 0.76 9.36
N LEU A 193 -19.51 0.18 9.10
CA LEU A 193 -19.33 -1.26 8.94
C LEU A 193 -19.73 -2.04 10.20
N GLN A 194 -19.33 -1.57 11.39
CA GLN A 194 -19.72 -2.18 12.66
C GLN A 194 -21.25 -2.23 12.80
N LYS A 195 -21.93 -1.09 12.60
CA LYS A 195 -23.39 -1.00 12.70
C LYS A 195 -24.10 -1.91 11.69
N VAL A 196 -23.62 -1.94 10.44
CA VAL A 196 -24.18 -2.80 9.39
C VAL A 196 -24.01 -4.27 9.77
N TYR A 197 -22.83 -4.66 10.22
CA TYR A 197 -22.53 -6.04 10.59
C TYR A 197 -23.36 -6.53 11.80
N GLU A 198 -23.60 -5.65 12.78
CA GLU A 198 -24.45 -5.95 13.94
C GLU A 198 -25.94 -6.12 13.56
N GLN A 199 -26.42 -5.37 12.57
CA GLN A 199 -27.81 -5.42 12.14
C GLN A 199 -28.09 -6.56 11.15
N ASP A 200 -27.20 -6.74 10.19
CA ASP A 200 -27.31 -7.72 9.11
C ASP A 200 -25.91 -8.05 8.57
N LYS A 201 -25.41 -9.24 8.94
CA LYS A 201 -24.09 -9.70 8.52
C LYS A 201 -23.96 -9.82 7.00
N ASP A 202 -25.04 -10.17 6.31
CA ASP A 202 -25.03 -10.33 4.85
C ASP A 202 -24.96 -8.97 4.13
N ALA A 203 -25.47 -7.92 4.75
CA ALA A 203 -25.41 -6.57 4.19
C ALA A 203 -23.99 -6.01 4.11
N VAL A 204 -23.06 -6.53 4.92
CA VAL A 204 -21.64 -6.12 4.88
C VAL A 204 -20.97 -6.43 3.54
N LYS A 205 -21.53 -7.37 2.78
CA LYS A 205 -21.00 -7.80 1.49
C LYS A 205 -20.87 -6.65 0.49
N ASP A 206 -21.92 -5.86 0.35
CA ASP A 206 -21.91 -4.73 -0.60
C ASP A 206 -20.86 -3.69 -0.23
N TYR A 207 -20.67 -3.45 1.07
CA TYR A 207 -19.63 -2.55 1.58
C TYR A 207 -18.23 -3.10 1.35
N ALA A 208 -18.00 -4.37 1.66
CA ALA A 208 -16.71 -5.03 1.50
C ALA A 208 -16.24 -5.01 0.04
N ASP A 209 -17.13 -5.41 -0.89
CA ASP A 209 -16.83 -5.38 -2.33
C ASP A 209 -16.51 -3.95 -2.80
N LEU A 210 -17.32 -2.96 -2.38
CA LEU A 210 -17.13 -1.58 -2.80
C LEU A 210 -15.81 -0.99 -2.28
N LEU A 211 -15.49 -1.24 -1.01
CA LEU A 211 -14.23 -0.77 -0.40
C LEU A 211 -13.01 -1.44 -1.04
N TYR A 212 -13.11 -2.73 -1.36
CA TYR A 212 -12.04 -3.44 -2.06
C TYR A 212 -11.83 -2.89 -3.47
N ASP A 213 -12.90 -2.68 -4.24
CA ASP A 213 -12.83 -2.12 -5.58
C ASP A 213 -12.28 -0.67 -5.57
N GLN A 214 -12.62 0.14 -4.56
CA GLN A 214 -12.03 1.46 -4.36
C GLN A 214 -10.53 1.36 -4.09
N ALA A 215 -10.11 0.44 -3.23
CA ALA A 215 -8.71 0.24 -2.92
C ALA A 215 -7.91 -0.23 -4.15
N LEU A 216 -8.49 -1.09 -5.02
CA LEU A 216 -7.91 -1.46 -6.32
C LEU A 216 -7.70 -0.25 -7.22
N LEU A 217 -8.74 0.62 -7.33
CA LEU A 217 -8.64 1.84 -8.15
C LEU A 217 -7.54 2.79 -7.67
N ILE A 218 -7.41 2.95 -6.36
CA ILE A 218 -6.37 3.79 -5.74
C ILE A 218 -4.98 3.27 -6.11
N GLU A 219 -4.80 1.93 -6.08
CA GLU A 219 -3.54 1.29 -6.47
C GLU A 219 -3.33 1.21 -8.00
N GLY A 220 -4.29 1.69 -8.81
CA GLY A 220 -4.20 1.67 -10.27
C GLY A 220 -4.49 0.32 -10.91
N PHE A 221 -5.15 -0.61 -10.18
CA PHE A 221 -5.63 -1.86 -10.75
C PHE A 221 -7.00 -1.70 -11.43
N PRO A 222 -7.27 -2.46 -12.48
CA PRO A 222 -8.60 -2.50 -13.08
C PRO A 222 -9.59 -3.21 -12.13
N ILE A 223 -10.84 -2.73 -12.14
CA ILE A 223 -11.96 -3.40 -11.48
C ILE A 223 -12.44 -4.55 -12.39
N GLU A 224 -12.69 -5.74 -11.82
CA GLU A 224 -13.18 -6.89 -12.57
C GLU A 224 -14.54 -6.64 -13.22
N ASN A 225 -15.47 -5.99 -12.50
CA ASN A 225 -16.81 -5.68 -12.97
C ASN A 225 -17.17 -4.21 -12.75
N PRO A 226 -16.71 -3.29 -13.64
CA PRO A 226 -16.99 -1.86 -13.52
C PRO A 226 -18.49 -1.50 -13.54
N THR A 227 -19.30 -2.30 -14.23
CA THR A 227 -20.75 -2.08 -14.30
C THR A 227 -21.42 -2.35 -12.96
N GLU A 228 -21.04 -3.42 -12.29
CA GLU A 228 -21.57 -3.77 -10.97
C GLU A 228 -21.10 -2.76 -9.91
N PHE A 229 -19.83 -2.38 -9.94
CA PHE A 229 -19.28 -1.31 -9.11
C PHE A 229 -20.09 -0.01 -9.23
N SER A 230 -20.33 0.46 -10.47
CA SER A 230 -21.11 1.66 -10.71
C SER A 230 -22.56 1.53 -10.21
N LYS A 231 -23.18 0.35 -10.38
CA LYS A 231 -24.52 0.10 -9.88
C LYS A 231 -24.59 0.15 -8.37
N LYS A 232 -23.64 -0.50 -7.66
CA LYS A 232 -23.57 -0.46 -6.19
C LYS A 232 -23.44 0.98 -5.67
N ILE A 233 -22.59 1.82 -6.30
CA ILE A 233 -22.49 3.24 -5.94
C ILE A 233 -23.86 3.92 -6.05
N CYS A 234 -24.56 3.76 -7.18
CA CYS A 234 -25.90 4.36 -7.35
C CYS A 234 -26.90 3.87 -6.30
N ASP A 235 -26.89 2.57 -5.98
CA ASP A 235 -27.76 1.99 -4.96
C ASP A 235 -27.50 2.60 -3.58
N PHE A 236 -26.22 2.84 -3.20
CA PHE A 236 -25.86 3.55 -1.97
C PHE A 236 -26.30 5.02 -1.99
N MET A 237 -26.12 5.72 -3.12
CA MET A 237 -26.61 7.11 -3.25
C MET A 237 -28.13 7.21 -3.06
N VAL A 238 -28.89 6.26 -3.60
CA VAL A 238 -30.35 6.20 -3.41
C VAL A 238 -30.69 5.89 -1.95
N LYS A 239 -29.98 4.96 -1.29
CA LYS A 239 -30.19 4.67 0.15
C LYS A 239 -29.91 5.90 1.01
N ALA A 240 -28.85 6.65 0.72
CA ALA A 240 -28.45 7.84 1.46
C ALA A 240 -29.43 9.03 1.28
N SER A 241 -30.29 9.01 0.24
CA SER A 241 -31.27 10.06 -0.05
C SER A 241 -32.62 9.84 0.63
N LYS A 242 -32.80 8.71 1.32
CA LYS A 242 -34.01 8.33 2.04
C LYS A 242 -33.90 8.62 3.54
#